data_db6b046082ffe3fe763544f6e14e209d
#
_entry.id   db6b046082ffe3fe763544f6e14e209d
#
_cell.length_a   1.000
_cell.length_b   1.000
_cell.length_c   1.000
_cell.angle_alpha   90.00
_cell.angle_beta   90.00
_cell.angle_gamma   90.00
#
_symmetry.space_group_name_H-M   'P 1'
#
loop_
_entity.id
_entity.type
_entity.pdbx_description
1 polymer ?
#
loop_
_entity_poly.entity_id
_entity_poly.type
_entity_poly.pdbx_seq_one_letter_code
_entity_poly.pdbx_strand_id
1 'polypeptide(L)'
;IVEDEEAYAKQLTEYIEKYQQESGRRFRVIRFTDGDEIVEKYTGEYDISLMDIQMQFMDGMTAAEEIRKLDTKVVIMFITNMTNYAIRGYEVDAMDYVLKPVTYFSFARKLERAISRIPQKTGWPVKVNTQEGVVRLDATSIYYIESEGHNLIYHTENGDLKERARMQDAEERFVPLGFFRSNKGYLVNLEYVDGVRDGCCMILG
;
A
#
# COMPACT_ATOMS: atom_id res chain seq x y z
N ILE A 1 -1.40 8.88 -8.74
CA ILE A 1 -2.22 9.73 -9.62
C ILE A 1 -1.46 9.94 -10.91
N VAL A 2 -2.08 9.67 -12.07
CA VAL A 2 -1.53 9.92 -13.41
C VAL A 2 -2.46 10.91 -14.10
N GLU A 3 -2.03 12.16 -14.20
CA GLU A 3 -2.89 13.28 -14.61
C GLU A 3 -2.03 14.44 -15.10
N ASP A 4 -2.19 14.87 -16.34
CA ASP A 4 -1.44 15.96 -16.94
C ASP A 4 -2.02 17.34 -16.57
N GLU A 5 -3.33 17.44 -16.30
CA GLU A 5 -3.94 18.67 -15.84
C GLU A 5 -3.66 18.94 -14.36
N GLU A 6 -2.84 19.96 -14.05
CA GLU A 6 -2.46 20.35 -12.69
C GLU A 6 -3.66 20.56 -11.76
N ALA A 7 -4.73 21.19 -12.29
CA ALA A 7 -5.93 21.51 -11.51
C ALA A 7 -6.65 20.23 -11.03
N TYR A 8 -6.77 19.21 -11.90
CA TYR A 8 -7.37 17.93 -11.54
C TYR A 8 -6.48 17.10 -10.63
N ALA A 9 -5.17 17.05 -10.88
CA ALA A 9 -4.23 16.38 -10.02
C ALA A 9 -4.28 16.93 -8.59
N LYS A 10 -4.32 18.25 -8.44
CA LYS A 10 -4.48 18.94 -7.16
C LYS A 10 -5.81 18.60 -6.51
N GLN A 11 -6.91 18.66 -7.25
CA GLN A 11 -8.25 18.32 -6.73
C GLN A 11 -8.30 16.87 -6.19
N LEU A 12 -7.73 15.90 -6.94
CA LEU A 12 -7.69 14.51 -6.50
C LEU A 12 -6.84 14.35 -5.23
N THR A 13 -5.72 15.07 -5.14
CA THR A 13 -4.87 15.07 -3.94
C THR A 13 -5.64 15.62 -2.73
N GLU A 14 -6.32 16.76 -2.87
CA GLU A 14 -7.17 17.34 -1.82
C GLU A 14 -8.29 16.38 -1.39
N TYR A 15 -8.87 15.63 -2.32
CA TYR A 15 -9.88 14.62 -2.01
C TYR A 15 -9.30 13.45 -1.21
N ILE A 16 -8.08 13.00 -1.55
CA ILE A 16 -7.40 11.94 -0.79
C ILE A 16 -7.06 12.44 0.62
N GLU A 17 -6.53 13.65 0.77
CA GLU A 17 -6.22 14.24 2.07
C GLU A 17 -7.47 14.36 2.95
N LYS A 18 -8.58 14.83 2.38
CA LYS A 18 -9.86 14.87 3.08
C LYS A 18 -10.32 13.48 3.51
N TYR A 19 -10.22 12.49 2.63
CA TYR A 19 -10.58 11.11 2.95
C TYR A 19 -9.68 10.52 4.05
N GLN A 20 -8.38 10.84 4.07
CA GLN A 20 -7.47 10.46 5.16
C GLN A 20 -7.96 10.99 6.51
N GLN A 21 -8.36 12.27 6.56
CA GLN A 21 -8.85 12.89 7.79
C GLN A 21 -10.15 12.25 8.29
N GLU A 22 -11.07 11.90 7.37
CA GLU A 22 -12.37 11.31 7.72
C GLU A 22 -12.26 9.82 8.09
N SER A 23 -11.38 9.06 7.43
CA SER A 23 -11.27 7.60 7.61
C SER A 23 -10.20 7.15 8.60
N GLY A 24 -9.27 8.04 8.99
CA GLY A 24 -8.09 7.70 9.78
C GLY A 24 -7.02 6.90 9.03
N ARG A 25 -7.24 6.59 7.75
CA ARG A 25 -6.28 5.86 6.91
C ARG A 25 -5.18 6.80 6.43
N ARG A 26 -4.01 6.26 6.10
CA ARG A 26 -2.88 7.01 5.53
C ARG A 26 -2.62 6.55 4.11
N PHE A 27 -2.32 7.50 3.22
CA PHE A 27 -1.93 7.24 1.84
C PHE A 27 -0.62 7.96 1.52
N ARG A 28 0.26 7.26 0.82
CA ARG A 28 1.40 7.86 0.14
C ARG A 28 0.98 8.15 -1.30
N VAL A 29 0.85 9.41 -1.64
CA VAL A 29 0.44 9.83 -2.98
C VAL A 29 1.68 10.16 -3.81
N ILE A 30 1.80 9.51 -4.97
CA ILE A 30 2.82 9.80 -5.97
C ILE A 30 2.08 10.28 -7.22
N ARG A 31 2.59 11.33 -7.85
CA ARG A 31 2.03 11.90 -9.06
C ARG A 31 2.94 11.63 -10.25
N PHE A 32 2.31 11.31 -11.37
CA PHE A 32 2.88 11.26 -12.71
C PHE A 32 2.06 12.17 -13.60
N THR A 33 2.71 12.80 -14.55
CA THR A 33 2.08 13.79 -15.44
C THR A 33 1.68 13.20 -16.79
N ASP A 34 2.11 11.97 -17.08
CA ASP A 34 1.78 11.28 -18.33
C ASP A 34 1.89 9.76 -18.18
N GLY A 35 1.31 9.02 -19.13
CA GLY A 35 1.32 7.56 -19.14
C GLY A 35 2.70 6.94 -19.33
N ASP A 36 3.55 7.56 -20.13
CA ASP A 36 4.93 7.11 -20.35
C ASP A 36 5.76 7.23 -19.07
N GLU A 37 5.56 8.30 -18.30
CA GLU A 37 6.28 8.52 -17.05
C GLU A 37 6.01 7.43 -16.01
N ILE A 38 4.73 7.04 -15.82
CA ILE A 38 4.42 5.96 -14.88
C ILE A 38 4.94 4.62 -15.38
N VAL A 39 4.83 4.32 -16.67
CA VAL A 39 5.31 3.05 -17.24
C VAL A 39 6.82 2.92 -17.08
N GLU A 40 7.58 3.97 -17.39
CA GLU A 40 9.04 3.97 -17.25
C GLU A 40 9.50 3.80 -15.80
N LYS A 41 8.78 4.42 -14.85
CA LYS A 41 9.11 4.40 -13.40
C LYS A 41 8.33 3.37 -12.60
N TYR A 42 7.68 2.41 -13.25
CA TYR A 42 6.83 1.45 -12.56
C TYR A 42 7.65 0.45 -11.73
N THR A 43 7.44 0.46 -10.42
CA THR A 43 8.16 -0.39 -9.45
C THR A 43 7.33 -1.53 -8.88
N GLY A 44 6.02 -1.60 -9.20
CA GLY A 44 5.11 -2.59 -8.60
C GLY A 44 4.69 -2.30 -7.15
N GLU A 45 5.01 -1.10 -6.64
CA GLU A 45 4.74 -0.71 -5.25
C GLU A 45 3.41 0.06 -5.08
N TYR A 46 2.64 0.20 -6.15
CA TYR A 46 1.39 0.97 -6.13
C TYR A 46 0.20 0.05 -5.87
N ASP A 47 -0.60 0.36 -4.85
CA ASP A 47 -1.83 -0.38 -4.56
C ASP A 47 -2.99 0.08 -5.44
N ILE A 48 -3.07 1.40 -5.72
CA ILE A 48 -4.14 2.01 -6.53
C ILE A 48 -3.52 2.99 -7.52
N SER A 49 -3.93 2.92 -8.77
CA SER A 49 -3.66 3.92 -9.80
C SER A 49 -4.95 4.67 -10.16
N LEU A 50 -4.97 5.98 -9.92
CA LEU A 50 -5.98 6.91 -10.42
C LEU A 50 -5.43 7.53 -11.70
N MET A 51 -6.05 7.29 -12.85
CA MET A 51 -5.44 7.57 -14.14
C MET A 51 -6.42 8.28 -15.08
N ASP A 52 -6.00 9.41 -15.64
CA ASP A 52 -6.70 9.95 -16.81
C ASP A 52 -6.36 9.11 -18.04
N ILE A 53 -7.27 9.10 -19.01
CA ILE A 53 -7.03 8.47 -20.31
C ILE A 53 -6.39 9.47 -21.27
N GLN A 54 -6.87 10.71 -21.27
CA GLN A 54 -6.41 11.71 -22.22
C GLN A 54 -5.16 12.43 -21.68
N MET A 55 -4.00 12.03 -22.16
CA MET A 55 -2.71 12.63 -21.82
C MET A 55 -1.89 12.86 -23.10
N GLN A 56 -0.80 13.61 -22.98
CA GLN A 56 -0.10 14.17 -24.14
C GLN A 56 0.72 13.15 -24.95
N PHE A 57 1.50 12.29 -24.27
CA PHE A 57 2.44 11.38 -24.92
C PHE A 57 1.91 9.95 -24.97
N MET A 58 1.50 9.40 -23.84
CA MET A 58 0.92 8.08 -23.77
C MET A 58 -0.43 8.14 -23.07
N ASP A 59 -1.49 7.69 -23.75
CA ASP A 59 -2.82 7.65 -23.16
C ASP A 59 -2.88 6.64 -21.98
N GLY A 60 -3.78 6.92 -21.04
CA GLY A 60 -3.90 6.09 -19.82
C GLY A 60 -4.33 4.65 -20.08
N MET A 61 -5.00 4.37 -21.20
CA MET A 61 -5.38 3.00 -21.54
C MET A 61 -4.15 2.19 -21.94
N THR A 62 -3.31 2.77 -22.82
CA THR A 62 -2.03 2.16 -23.22
C THR A 62 -1.11 1.99 -22.02
N ALA A 63 -1.03 3.01 -21.14
CA ALA A 63 -0.25 2.90 -19.90
C ALA A 63 -0.76 1.76 -19.00
N ALA A 64 -2.08 1.61 -18.87
CA ALA A 64 -2.68 0.54 -18.09
C ALA A 64 -2.39 -0.86 -18.69
N GLU A 65 -2.41 -0.99 -20.01
CA GLU A 65 -2.03 -2.23 -20.70
C GLU A 65 -0.57 -2.62 -20.42
N GLU A 66 0.36 -1.66 -20.46
CA GLU A 66 1.77 -1.90 -20.14
C GLU A 66 1.95 -2.26 -18.66
N ILE A 67 1.28 -1.54 -17.76
CA ILE A 67 1.31 -1.86 -16.33
C ILE A 67 0.79 -3.28 -16.06
N ARG A 68 -0.29 -3.71 -16.72
CA ARG A 68 -0.85 -5.05 -16.53
C ARG A 68 0.09 -6.18 -16.93
N LYS A 69 1.03 -5.94 -17.84
CA LYS A 69 2.07 -6.92 -18.19
C LYS A 69 3.05 -7.16 -17.03
N LEU A 70 3.22 -6.16 -16.16
CA LEU A 70 4.14 -6.17 -15.03
C LEU A 70 3.42 -6.49 -13.71
N ASP A 71 2.21 -5.97 -13.55
CA ASP A 71 1.44 -6.06 -12.31
C ASP A 71 -0.05 -6.27 -12.58
N THR A 72 -0.53 -7.45 -12.25
CA THR A 72 -1.95 -7.82 -12.36
C THR A 72 -2.77 -7.44 -11.12
N LYS A 73 -2.12 -6.94 -10.04
CA LYS A 73 -2.76 -6.74 -8.74
C LYS A 73 -3.13 -5.28 -8.46
N VAL A 74 -2.39 -4.32 -9.03
CA VAL A 74 -2.69 -2.90 -8.82
C VAL A 74 -4.13 -2.58 -9.22
N VAL A 75 -4.85 -1.87 -8.37
CA VAL A 75 -6.22 -1.46 -8.65
C VAL A 75 -6.20 -0.23 -9.55
N ILE A 76 -6.66 -0.35 -10.79
CA ILE A 76 -6.74 0.77 -11.74
C ILE A 76 -8.15 1.35 -11.74
N MET A 77 -8.25 2.67 -11.58
CA MET A 77 -9.48 3.44 -11.70
C MET A 77 -9.25 4.60 -12.66
N PHE A 78 -9.98 4.62 -13.76
CA PHE A 78 -9.92 5.74 -14.70
C PHE A 78 -10.78 6.91 -14.23
N ILE A 79 -10.24 8.12 -14.32
CA ILE A 79 -10.95 9.38 -14.02
C ILE A 79 -10.68 10.30 -15.21
N THR A 80 -11.66 10.47 -16.11
CA THR A 80 -11.42 11.08 -17.43
C THR A 80 -12.65 11.80 -17.98
N ASN A 81 -12.44 12.68 -18.98
CA ASN A 81 -13.51 13.27 -19.77
C ASN A 81 -14.00 12.35 -20.91
N MET A 82 -13.25 11.31 -21.25
CA MET A 82 -13.58 10.43 -22.37
C MET A 82 -14.76 9.54 -22.03
N THR A 83 -15.76 9.43 -22.92
CA THR A 83 -16.96 8.60 -22.68
C THR A 83 -16.88 7.23 -23.37
N ASN A 84 -16.04 7.09 -24.38
CA ASN A 84 -16.08 5.94 -25.30
C ASN A 84 -15.12 4.81 -24.93
N TYR A 85 -14.34 4.94 -23.86
CA TYR A 85 -13.31 3.98 -23.45
C TYR A 85 -13.76 3.01 -22.34
N ALA A 86 -14.99 3.16 -21.84
CA ALA A 86 -15.45 2.32 -20.73
C ALA A 86 -15.44 0.80 -21.07
N ILE A 87 -15.68 0.43 -22.33
CA ILE A 87 -15.63 -0.97 -22.79
C ILE A 87 -14.18 -1.49 -22.75
N ARG A 88 -13.20 -0.70 -23.21
CA ARG A 88 -11.78 -1.08 -23.16
C ARG A 88 -11.22 -1.17 -21.74
N GLY A 89 -11.83 -0.47 -20.78
CA GLY A 89 -11.47 -0.59 -19.37
C GLY A 89 -11.58 -2.03 -18.82
N TYR A 90 -12.47 -2.86 -19.39
CA TYR A 90 -12.56 -4.27 -19.04
C TYR A 90 -11.34 -5.09 -19.50
N GLU A 91 -10.69 -4.71 -20.59
CA GLU A 91 -9.50 -5.41 -21.14
C GLU A 91 -8.29 -5.30 -20.20
N VAL A 92 -8.21 -4.20 -19.45
CA VAL A 92 -7.14 -3.95 -18.45
C VAL A 92 -7.60 -4.25 -17.02
N ASP A 93 -8.76 -4.89 -16.84
CA ASP A 93 -9.36 -5.17 -15.54
C ASP A 93 -9.39 -3.92 -14.64
N ALA A 94 -9.84 -2.79 -15.22
CA ALA A 94 -10.04 -1.58 -14.45
C ALA A 94 -11.22 -1.77 -13.47
N MET A 95 -11.01 -1.36 -12.22
CA MET A 95 -12.06 -1.47 -11.20
C MET A 95 -13.26 -0.58 -11.50
N ASP A 96 -13.00 0.63 -11.97
CA ASP A 96 -14.04 1.64 -12.22
C ASP A 96 -13.63 2.61 -13.31
N TYR A 97 -14.64 3.26 -13.90
CA TYR A 97 -14.51 4.29 -14.90
C TYR A 97 -15.35 5.49 -14.48
N VAL A 98 -14.69 6.60 -14.22
CA VAL A 98 -15.30 7.79 -13.62
C VAL A 98 -15.21 8.96 -14.58
N LEU A 99 -16.36 9.53 -14.92
CA LEU A 99 -16.38 10.73 -15.75
C LEU A 99 -16.12 11.99 -14.92
N LYS A 100 -15.25 12.86 -15.42
CA LYS A 100 -15.06 14.22 -14.92
C LYS A 100 -16.30 15.08 -15.29
N PRO A 101 -16.76 16.03 -14.44
CA PRO A 101 -16.20 16.39 -13.14
C PRO A 101 -16.61 15.41 -12.01
N VAL A 102 -15.70 15.09 -11.14
CA VAL A 102 -15.92 14.17 -10.01
C VAL A 102 -16.23 14.96 -8.76
N THR A 103 -17.31 14.62 -8.06
CA THR A 103 -17.59 15.17 -6.72
C THR A 103 -16.85 14.37 -5.65
N TYR A 104 -16.51 15.02 -4.52
CA TYR A 104 -15.86 14.34 -3.40
C TYR A 104 -16.63 13.10 -2.93
N PHE A 105 -17.96 13.19 -2.80
CA PHE A 105 -18.79 12.07 -2.35
C PHE A 105 -18.69 10.86 -3.29
N SER A 106 -18.73 11.08 -4.61
CA SER A 106 -18.57 10.02 -5.60
C SER A 106 -17.15 9.42 -5.53
N PHE A 107 -16.13 10.29 -5.43
CA PHE A 107 -14.74 9.88 -5.30
C PHE A 107 -14.50 9.02 -4.06
N ALA A 108 -14.92 9.47 -2.87
CA ALA A 108 -14.72 8.76 -1.61
C ALA A 108 -15.32 7.36 -1.63
N ARG A 109 -16.55 7.20 -2.16
CA ARG A 109 -17.19 5.87 -2.31
C ARG A 109 -16.41 4.94 -3.24
N LYS A 110 -15.88 5.48 -4.34
CA LYS A 110 -15.11 4.68 -5.30
C LYS A 110 -13.73 4.35 -4.76
N LEU A 111 -13.09 5.28 -4.06
CA LEU A 111 -11.83 5.04 -3.36
C LEU A 111 -11.98 3.94 -2.30
N GLU A 112 -13.05 3.95 -1.52
CA GLU A 112 -13.32 2.89 -0.55
C GLU A 112 -13.48 1.51 -1.20
N ARG A 113 -14.18 1.45 -2.34
CA ARG A 113 -14.25 0.20 -3.15
C ARG A 113 -12.88 -0.20 -3.69
N ALA A 114 -12.06 0.76 -4.14
CA ALA A 114 -10.70 0.47 -4.60
C ALA A 114 -9.86 -0.14 -3.48
N ILE A 115 -9.90 0.46 -2.30
CA ILE A 115 -9.20 -0.04 -1.11
C ILE A 115 -9.65 -1.47 -0.76
N SER A 116 -10.94 -1.77 -0.86
CA SER A 116 -11.46 -3.12 -0.58
C SER A 116 -11.03 -4.17 -1.62
N ARG A 117 -10.58 -3.74 -2.80
CA ARG A 117 -10.05 -4.61 -3.85
C ARG A 117 -8.53 -4.76 -3.82
N ILE A 118 -7.83 -3.92 -3.07
CA ILE A 118 -6.39 -4.15 -2.85
C ILE A 118 -6.27 -5.57 -2.32
N PRO A 119 -5.51 -6.47 -3.00
CA PRO A 119 -5.27 -7.78 -2.47
C PRO A 119 -4.75 -7.60 -1.06
N GLN A 120 -5.51 -8.03 -0.08
CA GLN A 120 -4.97 -8.14 1.26
C GLN A 120 -3.70 -8.95 1.06
N LYS A 121 -2.53 -8.39 1.30
CA LYS A 121 -1.31 -9.17 1.36
C LYS A 121 -1.71 -10.36 2.19
N THR A 122 -1.72 -11.58 1.59
CA THR A 122 -2.15 -12.78 2.29
C THR A 122 -1.27 -12.83 3.50
N GLY A 123 -1.82 -12.34 4.58
CA GLY A 123 -1.06 -12.14 5.78
C GLY A 123 -0.49 -13.48 6.19
N TRP A 124 0.70 -13.48 6.67
CA TRP A 124 1.33 -14.66 7.23
C TRP A 124 0.77 -14.85 8.64
N PRO A 125 -0.27 -15.69 8.82
CA PRO A 125 -0.87 -15.89 10.13
C PRO A 125 0.15 -16.52 11.05
N VAL A 126 0.52 -15.79 12.08
CA VAL A 126 1.43 -16.24 13.11
C VAL A 126 0.69 -16.38 14.44
N LYS A 127 1.16 -17.28 15.28
CA LYS A 127 0.63 -17.48 16.62
C LYS A 127 1.65 -16.95 17.62
N VAL A 128 1.24 -16.09 18.54
CA VAL A 128 2.04 -15.59 19.64
C VAL A 128 1.44 -16.17 20.94
N ASN A 129 2.26 -16.88 21.73
CA ASN A 129 1.83 -17.48 22.98
C ASN A 129 2.03 -16.47 24.11
N THR A 130 0.99 -15.75 24.46
CA THR A 130 0.99 -14.80 25.57
C THR A 130 0.63 -15.49 26.88
N GLN A 131 0.79 -14.78 28.01
CA GLN A 131 0.36 -15.29 29.31
C GLN A 131 -1.16 -15.48 29.41
N GLU A 132 -1.93 -14.75 28.60
CA GLU A 132 -3.39 -14.80 28.55
C GLU A 132 -3.93 -15.84 27.56
N GLY A 133 -3.06 -16.45 26.76
CA GLY A 133 -3.43 -17.47 25.77
C GLY A 133 -2.71 -17.28 24.44
N VAL A 134 -3.20 -17.97 23.42
CA VAL A 134 -2.64 -17.92 22.06
C VAL A 134 -3.35 -16.83 21.25
N VAL A 135 -2.60 -15.80 20.89
CA VAL A 135 -3.08 -14.74 19.98
C VAL A 135 -2.67 -15.08 18.54
N ARG A 136 -3.64 -15.10 17.65
CA ARG A 136 -3.38 -15.21 16.21
C ARG A 136 -3.41 -13.82 15.59
N LEU A 137 -2.33 -13.43 14.95
CA LEU A 137 -2.20 -12.17 14.24
C LEU A 137 -1.52 -12.38 12.89
N ASP A 138 -1.54 -11.35 12.09
CA ASP A 138 -0.81 -11.31 10.85
C ASP A 138 0.61 -10.80 11.09
N ALA A 139 1.63 -11.44 10.52
CA ALA A 139 3.00 -10.95 10.63
C ALA A 139 3.17 -9.55 10.02
N THR A 140 2.34 -9.19 9.04
CA THR A 140 2.33 -7.84 8.45
C THR A 140 1.85 -6.76 9.41
N SER A 141 1.15 -7.11 10.50
CA SER A 141 0.76 -6.15 11.54
C SER A 141 1.86 -5.89 12.59
N ILE A 142 2.99 -6.60 12.51
CA ILE A 142 4.09 -6.47 13.45
C ILE A 142 5.12 -5.50 12.85
N TYR A 143 5.42 -4.42 13.56
CA TYR A 143 6.44 -3.44 13.18
C TYR A 143 7.85 -3.96 13.43
N TYR A 144 8.08 -4.48 14.64
CA TYR A 144 9.33 -5.11 15.04
C TYR A 144 9.11 -5.99 16.28
N ILE A 145 10.10 -6.85 16.56
CA ILE A 145 10.14 -7.71 17.73
C ILE A 145 11.38 -7.36 18.55
N GLU A 146 11.17 -7.07 19.83
CA GLU A 146 12.23 -6.71 20.78
C GLU A 146 12.46 -7.83 21.78
N SER A 147 13.73 -8.05 22.15
CA SER A 147 14.10 -8.99 23.22
C SER A 147 14.24 -8.25 24.55
N GLU A 148 13.38 -8.61 25.51
CA GLU A 148 13.41 -8.10 26.87
C GLU A 148 13.65 -9.25 27.86
N GLY A 149 14.89 -9.46 28.26
CA GLY A 149 15.27 -10.58 29.16
C GLY A 149 15.00 -11.96 28.52
N HIS A 150 14.05 -12.70 29.07
CA HIS A 150 13.62 -14.01 28.55
C HIS A 150 12.34 -13.95 27.71
N ASN A 151 11.88 -12.75 27.37
CA ASN A 151 10.67 -12.54 26.62
C ASN A 151 10.98 -11.82 25.30
N LEU A 152 10.06 -11.99 24.35
CA LEU A 152 9.95 -11.20 23.15
C LEU A 152 8.72 -10.30 23.26
N ILE A 153 8.87 -9.04 22.88
CA ILE A 153 7.77 -8.08 22.76
C ILE A 153 7.54 -7.86 21.28
N TYR A 154 6.33 -8.16 20.83
CA TYR A 154 5.86 -7.92 19.47
C TYR A 154 5.16 -6.57 19.45
N HIS A 155 5.78 -5.56 18.85
CA HIS A 155 5.18 -4.23 18.67
C HIS A 155 4.31 -4.24 17.44
N THR A 156 3.00 -4.06 17.62
CA THR A 156 2.00 -4.17 16.56
C THR A 156 1.10 -2.92 16.49
N GLU A 157 0.38 -2.76 15.38
CA GLU A 157 -0.61 -1.69 15.23
C GLU A 157 -1.72 -1.71 16.30
N ASN A 158 -2.00 -2.88 16.90
CA ASN A 158 -3.04 -3.07 17.89
C ASN A 158 -2.51 -3.13 19.34
N GLY A 159 -1.23 -2.76 19.54
CA GLY A 159 -0.55 -2.79 20.82
C GLY A 159 0.48 -3.91 20.95
N ASP A 160 1.13 -3.96 22.08
CA ASP A 160 2.24 -4.85 22.33
C ASP A 160 1.77 -6.22 22.85
N LEU A 161 2.39 -7.28 22.33
CA LEU A 161 2.18 -8.64 22.81
C LEU A 161 3.49 -9.20 23.39
N LYS A 162 3.42 -9.92 24.51
CA LYS A 162 4.59 -10.49 25.17
C LYS A 162 4.54 -12.00 25.13
N GLU A 163 5.60 -12.62 24.61
CA GLU A 163 5.79 -14.07 24.52
C GLU A 163 7.09 -14.48 25.23
N ARG A 164 7.07 -15.57 25.98
CA ARG A 164 8.30 -16.15 26.52
C ARG A 164 8.95 -17.04 25.45
N ALA A 165 9.90 -16.48 24.74
CA ALA A 165 10.61 -17.13 23.64
C ALA A 165 12.01 -16.54 23.46
N ARG A 166 12.84 -17.18 22.65
CA ARG A 166 14.18 -16.71 22.32
C ARG A 166 14.16 -15.97 20.98
N MET A 167 15.00 -14.96 20.84
CA MET A 167 15.14 -14.19 19.58
C MET A 167 15.52 -15.09 18.40
N GLN A 168 16.30 -16.14 18.61
CA GLN A 168 16.68 -17.08 17.56
C GLN A 168 15.44 -17.83 17.01
N ASP A 169 14.52 -18.25 17.90
CA ASP A 169 13.29 -18.92 17.47
C ASP A 169 12.38 -17.98 16.65
N ALA A 170 12.37 -16.69 17.02
CA ALA A 170 11.68 -15.66 16.24
C ALA A 170 12.38 -15.41 14.88
N GLU A 171 13.70 -15.33 14.86
CA GLU A 171 14.48 -15.14 13.63
C GLU A 171 14.18 -16.23 12.60
N GLU A 172 14.24 -17.51 13.00
CA GLU A 172 13.93 -18.63 12.12
C GLU A 172 12.50 -18.56 11.55
N ARG A 173 11.56 -18.02 12.34
CA ARG A 173 10.15 -17.94 12.00
C ARG A 173 9.80 -16.72 11.15
N PHE A 174 10.41 -15.56 11.40
CA PHE A 174 10.02 -14.30 10.79
C PHE A 174 10.92 -13.81 9.65
N VAL A 175 12.19 -14.24 9.57
CA VAL A 175 13.07 -13.86 8.44
C VAL A 175 12.48 -14.29 7.10
N PRO A 176 11.90 -15.51 6.94
CA PRO A 176 11.23 -15.88 5.70
C PRO A 176 9.99 -15.02 5.37
N LEU A 177 9.49 -14.25 6.33
CA LEU A 177 8.32 -13.37 6.22
C LEU A 177 8.69 -11.91 5.97
N GLY A 178 9.96 -11.60 5.64
CA GLY A 178 10.42 -10.24 5.35
C GLY A 178 10.96 -9.47 6.55
N PHE A 179 11.30 -10.17 7.65
CA PHE A 179 11.96 -9.54 8.80
C PHE A 179 13.47 -9.65 8.67
N PHE A 180 14.16 -8.68 9.24
CA PHE A 180 15.62 -8.61 9.29
C PHE A 180 16.10 -8.40 10.73
N ARG A 181 17.09 -9.18 11.13
CA ARG A 181 17.72 -9.02 12.45
C ARG A 181 18.71 -7.87 12.41
N SER A 182 18.30 -6.72 12.94
CA SER A 182 19.13 -5.50 12.95
C SER A 182 20.27 -5.56 13.98
N ASN A 183 20.04 -6.23 15.10
CA ASN A 183 21.06 -6.46 16.15
C ASN A 183 20.67 -7.63 17.09
N LYS A 184 21.37 -7.77 18.21
CA LYS A 184 21.10 -8.89 19.15
C LYS A 184 19.71 -8.87 19.76
N GLY A 185 19.11 -7.69 19.90
CA GLY A 185 17.84 -7.48 20.59
C GLY A 185 16.63 -7.18 19.69
N TYR A 186 16.83 -6.97 18.38
CA TYR A 186 15.76 -6.50 17.52
C TYR A 186 15.67 -7.25 16.20
N LEU A 187 14.44 -7.65 15.84
CA LEU A 187 14.04 -8.22 14.57
C LEU A 187 13.00 -7.29 13.95
N VAL A 188 13.32 -6.67 12.83
CA VAL A 188 12.57 -5.55 12.25
C VAL A 188 11.87 -6.00 10.98
N ASN A 189 10.61 -5.64 10.83
CA ASN A 189 9.87 -5.86 9.60
C ASN A 189 10.31 -4.83 8.55
N LEU A 190 10.88 -5.30 7.44
CA LEU A 190 11.43 -4.46 6.40
C LEU A 190 10.37 -3.60 5.68
N GLU A 191 9.10 -3.98 5.75
CA GLU A 191 8.00 -3.19 5.17
C GLU A 191 7.77 -1.86 5.91
N TYR A 192 8.20 -1.75 7.17
CA TYR A 192 8.06 -0.54 7.99
C TYR A 192 9.35 0.25 8.15
N VAL A 193 10.42 -0.13 7.45
CA VAL A 193 11.70 0.59 7.51
C VAL A 193 11.71 1.69 6.46
N ASP A 194 11.66 2.95 6.89
CA ASP A 194 11.79 4.12 6.02
C ASP A 194 13.22 4.41 5.59
N GLY A 195 14.18 3.94 6.37
CA GLY A 195 15.60 4.20 6.10
C GLY A 195 16.50 3.80 7.26
N VAL A 196 17.81 4.02 7.06
CA VAL A 196 18.83 3.81 8.08
C VAL A 196 19.54 5.13 8.32
N ARG A 197 19.57 5.59 9.57
CA ARG A 197 20.32 6.79 9.99
C ARG A 197 21.19 6.43 11.18
N ASP A 198 22.48 6.79 11.11
CA ASP A 198 23.48 6.53 12.18
C ASP A 198 23.54 5.06 12.63
N GLY A 199 23.33 4.14 11.70
CA GLY A 199 23.32 2.69 11.97
C GLY A 199 22.03 2.17 12.63
N CYS A 200 20.99 3.00 12.77
CA CYS A 200 19.68 2.63 13.31
C CYS A 200 18.63 2.57 12.20
N CYS A 201 17.80 1.54 12.22
CA CYS A 201 16.61 1.48 11.37
C CYS A 201 15.56 2.50 11.86
N MET A 202 15.09 3.34 10.93
CA MET A 202 13.98 4.25 11.19
C MET A 202 12.69 3.51 10.81
N ILE A 203 11.82 3.32 11.80
CA ILE A 203 10.54 2.63 11.62
C ILE A 203 9.45 3.68 11.66
N LEU A 204 8.51 3.63 10.70
CA LEU A 204 7.29 4.43 10.70
C LEU A 204 6.49 4.14 11.98
N GLY A 205 6.29 5.16 12.80
CA GLY A 205 5.47 5.17 13.99
C GLY A 205 4.31 6.13 13.83
#